data_864a0d418012246202718234568ee488
#
_entry.id   864a0d418012246202718234568ee488
#
_cell.length_a   1.000
_cell.length_b   1.000
_cell.length_c   1.000
_cell.angle_alpha   90.00
_cell.angle_beta   90.00
_cell.angle_gamma   90.00
#
_symmetry.space_group_name_H-M   'P 1'
#
loop_
_entity.id
_entity.type
_entity.pdbx_description
1 polymer ?
#
loop_
_entity_poly.entity_id
_entity_poly.type
_entity_poly.pdbx_seq_one_letter_code
_entity_poly.pdbx_strand_id
1 'polypeptide(L)'
;MRKLSYIDFLVSKTKQRLVLLFLLLIPIAAFSQKGTFRTVMQIQGTGLSKQFKPYELCCDLGYNITDNLYANLRYENAIALFKENGIKDYAHSHIVGLNLGYVVYHSENYNIGAQIGYGSNMKRKNSDWKYDYYEAMAFTDLGTCKVKPRFGLGVRHYNSRTNVYKDRTIIFASIGFGINW
;
A
#
# COMPACT_ATOMS: atom_id res chain seq x y z
N MET A 1 -43.84 7.38 -16.41
CA MET A 1 -42.82 7.47 -17.46
C MET A 1 -41.66 8.46 -17.21
N ARG A 2 -41.30 8.85 -15.98
CA ARG A 2 -40.22 9.82 -15.69
C ARG A 2 -38.96 9.28 -14.97
N LYS A 3 -38.95 8.00 -14.56
CA LYS A 3 -37.79 7.44 -13.84
C LYS A 3 -36.65 6.96 -14.72
N LEU A 4 -36.88 6.62 -15.98
CA LEU A 4 -35.80 6.21 -16.90
C LEU A 4 -34.84 7.36 -17.25
N SER A 5 -35.35 8.58 -17.41
CA SER A 5 -34.54 9.76 -17.79
C SER A 5 -33.49 10.16 -16.73
N TYR A 6 -33.74 9.88 -15.44
CA TYR A 6 -32.79 10.22 -14.36
C TYR A 6 -31.61 9.23 -14.27
N ILE A 7 -31.88 7.97 -14.54
CA ILE A 7 -30.86 6.91 -14.56
C ILE A 7 -29.93 7.10 -15.75
N ASP A 8 -30.47 7.43 -16.94
CA ASP A 8 -29.69 7.71 -18.15
C ASP A 8 -28.79 8.95 -17.98
N PHE A 9 -29.26 9.97 -17.26
CA PHE A 9 -28.48 11.17 -16.94
C PHE A 9 -27.33 10.87 -15.97
N LEU A 10 -27.56 10.06 -14.95
CA LEU A 10 -26.51 9.63 -13.98
C LEU A 10 -25.45 8.73 -14.65
N VAL A 11 -25.88 7.79 -15.49
CA VAL A 11 -24.98 6.91 -16.25
C VAL A 11 -24.15 7.71 -17.25
N SER A 12 -24.72 8.71 -17.88
CA SER A 12 -24.00 9.62 -18.80
C SER A 12 -22.93 10.42 -18.08
N LYS A 13 -23.23 11.01 -16.90
CA LYS A 13 -22.24 11.75 -16.10
C LYS A 13 -21.11 10.86 -15.56
N THR A 14 -21.43 9.63 -15.20
CA THR A 14 -20.41 8.67 -14.72
C THR A 14 -19.48 8.26 -15.85
N LYS A 15 -20.02 8.01 -17.07
CA LYS A 15 -19.22 7.74 -18.27
C LYS A 15 -18.31 8.93 -18.64
N GLN A 16 -18.83 10.16 -18.58
CA GLN A 16 -18.03 11.36 -18.85
C GLN A 16 -16.89 11.54 -17.84
N ARG A 17 -17.14 11.29 -16.55
CA ARG A 17 -16.09 11.34 -15.50
C ARG A 17 -15.02 10.26 -15.71
N LEU A 18 -15.43 9.05 -16.13
CA LEU A 18 -14.52 7.95 -16.45
C LEU A 18 -13.65 8.29 -17.66
N VAL A 19 -14.24 8.84 -18.71
CA VAL A 19 -13.51 9.29 -19.91
C VAL A 19 -12.54 10.42 -19.57
N LEU A 20 -12.96 11.38 -18.72
CA LEU A 20 -12.09 12.47 -18.27
C LEU A 20 -10.92 11.97 -17.42
N LEU A 21 -11.19 11.00 -16.54
CA LEU A 21 -10.15 10.31 -15.76
C LEU A 21 -9.17 9.57 -16.69
N PHE A 22 -9.67 8.88 -17.71
CA PHE A 22 -8.85 8.18 -18.71
C PHE A 22 -8.01 9.18 -19.54
N LEU A 23 -8.60 10.30 -19.97
CA LEU A 23 -7.90 11.38 -20.68
C LEU A 23 -6.83 12.07 -19.84
N LEU A 24 -7.02 12.17 -18.52
CA LEU A 24 -6.02 12.66 -17.58
C LEU A 24 -4.87 11.67 -17.35
N LEU A 25 -5.11 10.36 -17.52
CA LEU A 25 -4.09 9.32 -17.38
C LEU A 25 -3.23 9.15 -18.65
N ILE A 26 -3.75 9.49 -19.85
CA ILE A 26 -3.01 9.40 -21.11
C ILE A 26 -1.73 10.26 -21.12
N PRO A 27 -1.72 11.55 -20.72
CA PRO A 27 -0.48 12.32 -20.71
C PRO A 27 0.54 11.80 -19.70
N ILE A 28 0.10 11.21 -18.58
CA ILE A 28 1.01 10.61 -17.60
C ILE A 28 1.74 9.41 -18.21
N ALA A 29 1.07 8.61 -19.03
CA ALA A 29 1.68 7.49 -19.73
C ALA A 29 2.60 7.95 -20.88
N ALA A 30 2.30 9.08 -21.54
CA ALA A 30 3.09 9.61 -22.65
C ALA A 30 4.42 10.26 -22.21
N PHE A 31 4.53 10.72 -20.97
CA PHE A 31 5.77 11.30 -20.42
C PHE A 31 6.73 10.27 -19.83
N SER A 32 6.34 8.99 -19.78
CA SER A 32 7.19 7.91 -19.28
C SER A 32 8.16 7.45 -20.38
N GLN A 33 9.36 8.03 -20.41
CA GLN A 33 10.39 7.63 -21.39
C GLN A 33 10.98 6.23 -21.14
N LYS A 34 10.73 5.59 -19.99
CA LYS A 34 11.08 4.18 -19.72
C LYS A 34 10.15 3.61 -18.65
N GLY A 35 8.94 3.27 -19.04
CA GLY A 35 8.09 2.49 -18.16
C GLY A 35 8.71 1.14 -17.86
N THR A 36 9.16 0.94 -16.63
CA THR A 36 9.71 -0.32 -16.17
C THR A 36 8.83 -0.89 -15.08
N PHE A 37 8.66 -2.20 -15.10
CA PHE A 37 7.98 -2.90 -14.00
C PHE A 37 8.91 -2.99 -12.79
N ARG A 38 8.28 -2.99 -11.62
CA ARG A 38 9.00 -3.20 -10.37
C ARG A 38 8.26 -4.21 -9.50
N THR A 39 9.03 -4.95 -8.75
CA THR A 39 8.52 -5.84 -7.70
C THR A 39 9.24 -5.52 -6.41
N VAL A 40 8.51 -5.43 -5.31
CA VAL A 40 9.09 -5.28 -3.97
C VAL A 40 8.51 -6.37 -3.07
N MET A 41 9.37 -7.09 -2.39
CA MET A 41 8.98 -8.02 -1.33
C MET A 41 9.59 -7.54 -0.03
N GLN A 42 8.76 -7.36 1.00
CA GLN A 42 9.22 -6.86 2.29
C GLN A 42 8.43 -7.46 3.45
N ILE A 43 9.11 -7.57 4.57
CA ILE A 43 8.49 -7.85 5.86
C ILE A 43 8.49 -6.54 6.63
N GLN A 44 7.36 -6.21 7.24
CA GLN A 44 7.25 -5.05 8.09
C GLN A 44 6.57 -5.40 9.41
N GLY A 45 6.85 -4.61 10.45
CA GLY A 45 6.26 -4.83 11.75
C GLY A 45 6.72 -3.82 12.79
N THR A 46 6.18 -3.93 13.99
CA THR A 46 6.54 -3.07 15.12
C THR A 46 6.89 -3.89 16.35
N GLY A 47 7.95 -3.47 17.03
CA GLY A 47 8.31 -3.95 18.38
C GLY A 47 7.94 -2.99 19.50
N LEU A 48 7.52 -1.76 19.16
CA LEU A 48 7.35 -0.66 20.11
C LEU A 48 6.05 -0.75 20.92
N SER A 49 5.02 -1.41 20.39
CA SER A 49 3.75 -1.56 21.12
C SER A 49 3.76 -2.81 22.00
N LYS A 50 3.34 -2.66 23.26
CA LYS A 50 3.19 -3.80 24.19
C LYS A 50 1.89 -4.58 23.98
N GLN A 51 0.85 -3.93 23.44
CA GLN A 51 -0.50 -4.47 23.33
C GLN A 51 -0.87 -4.97 21.94
N PHE A 52 -0.20 -4.43 20.90
CA PHE A 52 -0.52 -4.71 19.51
C PHE A 52 0.76 -4.77 18.68
N LYS A 53 1.05 -5.94 18.12
CA LYS A 53 2.23 -6.18 17.30
C LYS A 53 1.84 -6.82 15.98
N PRO A 54 1.58 -6.02 14.96
CA PRO A 54 1.38 -6.54 13.60
C PRO A 54 2.72 -6.89 12.97
N TYR A 55 2.72 -7.99 12.21
CA TYR A 55 3.77 -8.43 11.33
C TYR A 55 3.15 -8.73 9.96
N GLU A 56 3.71 -8.17 8.92
CA GLU A 56 3.12 -8.22 7.59
C GLU A 56 4.17 -8.62 6.58
N LEU A 57 3.83 -9.64 5.79
CA LEU A 57 4.55 -10.00 4.58
C LEU A 57 3.88 -9.31 3.41
N CYS A 58 4.59 -8.37 2.78
CA CYS A 58 4.09 -7.56 1.68
C CYS A 58 4.75 -7.95 0.37
N CYS A 59 3.95 -8.06 -0.68
CA CYS A 59 4.39 -8.23 -2.05
C CYS A 59 3.76 -7.12 -2.91
N ASP A 60 4.60 -6.27 -3.48
CA ASP A 60 4.20 -5.16 -4.33
C ASP A 60 4.56 -5.45 -5.78
N LEU A 61 3.60 -5.29 -6.67
CA LEU A 61 3.78 -5.27 -8.12
C LEU A 61 3.47 -3.88 -8.63
N GLY A 62 4.39 -3.26 -9.31
CA GLY A 62 4.24 -1.88 -9.69
C GLY A 62 4.88 -1.48 -11.00
N TYR A 63 4.71 -0.21 -11.30
CA TYR A 63 5.17 0.43 -12.50
C TYR A 63 5.80 1.77 -12.18
N ASN A 64 6.99 2.01 -12.72
CA ASN A 64 7.67 3.29 -12.64
C ASN A 64 7.05 4.22 -13.69
N ILE A 65 6.27 5.20 -13.23
CA ILE A 65 5.59 6.19 -14.07
C ILE A 65 6.61 7.17 -14.66
N THR A 66 7.57 7.57 -13.81
CA THR A 66 8.73 8.37 -14.19
C THR A 66 9.97 7.77 -13.51
N ASP A 67 11.14 8.34 -13.72
CA ASP A 67 12.37 7.91 -13.03
C ASP A 67 12.25 8.01 -11.50
N ASN A 68 11.41 8.91 -11.02
CA ASN A 68 11.25 9.17 -9.59
C ASN A 68 9.91 8.70 -9.03
N LEU A 69 8.82 8.70 -9.84
CA LEU A 69 7.47 8.40 -9.39
C LEU A 69 7.07 6.98 -9.79
N TYR A 70 6.51 6.23 -8.86
CA TYR A 70 5.99 4.89 -9.11
C TYR A 70 4.66 4.65 -8.40
N ALA A 71 3.89 3.70 -8.92
CA ALA A 71 2.69 3.18 -8.29
C ALA A 71 2.78 1.65 -8.19
N ASN A 72 2.35 1.09 -7.06
CA ASN A 72 2.34 -0.34 -6.80
C ASN A 72 0.96 -0.81 -6.38
N LEU A 73 0.58 -1.98 -6.85
CA LEU A 73 -0.45 -2.82 -6.24
C LEU A 73 0.22 -3.68 -5.18
N ARG A 74 -0.31 -3.67 -3.96
CA ARG A 74 0.21 -4.41 -2.81
C ARG A 74 -0.71 -5.54 -2.41
N TYR A 75 -0.15 -6.69 -2.17
CA TYR A 75 -0.79 -7.79 -1.43
C TYR A 75 -0.05 -7.97 -0.10
N GLU A 76 -0.82 -8.08 0.98
CA GLU A 76 -0.27 -8.32 2.31
C GLU A 76 -0.91 -9.53 2.95
N ASN A 77 -0.06 -10.29 3.62
CA ASN A 77 -0.44 -11.31 4.57
C ASN A 77 -0.02 -10.83 5.96
N ALA A 78 -1.01 -10.47 6.77
CA ALA A 78 -0.80 -9.84 8.07
C ALA A 78 -1.20 -10.76 9.22
N ILE A 79 -0.35 -10.82 10.24
CA ILE A 79 -0.60 -11.48 11.52
C ILE A 79 -0.44 -10.42 12.60
N ALA A 80 -1.46 -10.22 13.42
CA ALA A 80 -1.38 -9.33 14.55
C ALA A 80 -1.45 -10.10 15.87
N LEU A 81 -0.53 -9.78 16.74
CA LEU A 81 -0.53 -10.29 18.13
C LEU A 81 -1.15 -9.23 19.03
N PHE A 82 -2.21 -9.60 19.71
CA PHE A 82 -2.92 -8.78 20.70
C PHE A 82 -2.62 -9.25 22.10
N LYS A 83 -2.53 -8.29 23.04
CA LYS A 83 -2.46 -8.57 24.46
C LYS A 83 -3.41 -7.61 25.18
N GLU A 84 -4.60 -8.09 25.52
CA GLU A 84 -5.60 -7.35 26.28
C GLU A 84 -5.90 -8.09 27.59
N ASN A 85 -5.87 -7.38 28.71
CA ASN A 85 -6.16 -7.92 30.06
C ASN A 85 -5.38 -9.19 30.42
N GLY A 86 -4.13 -9.31 29.93
CA GLY A 86 -3.28 -10.49 30.17
C GLY A 86 -3.53 -11.67 29.23
N ILE A 87 -4.59 -11.66 28.47
CA ILE A 87 -4.91 -12.68 27.45
C ILE A 87 -4.15 -12.35 26.18
N LYS A 88 -3.43 -13.35 25.65
CA LYS A 88 -2.76 -13.25 24.34
C LYS A 88 -3.67 -13.85 23.29
N ASP A 89 -3.90 -13.09 22.24
CA ASP A 89 -4.67 -13.52 21.08
C ASP A 89 -3.93 -13.15 19.79
N TYR A 90 -4.27 -13.80 18.69
CA TYR A 90 -3.71 -13.48 17.40
C TYR A 90 -4.82 -13.44 16.34
N ALA A 91 -4.67 -12.57 15.39
CA ALA A 91 -5.59 -12.50 14.25
C ALA A 91 -4.80 -12.47 12.94
N HIS A 92 -5.39 -13.05 11.92
CA HIS A 92 -4.80 -13.15 10.58
C HIS A 92 -5.67 -12.39 9.57
N SER A 93 -5.03 -11.69 8.64
CA SER A 93 -5.73 -10.89 7.65
C SER A 93 -4.99 -10.89 6.32
N HIS A 94 -5.77 -10.85 5.23
CA HIS A 94 -5.27 -10.65 3.87
C HIS A 94 -5.75 -9.29 3.37
N ILE A 95 -4.84 -8.49 2.86
CA ILE A 95 -5.09 -7.12 2.44
C ILE A 95 -4.67 -6.94 0.99
N VAL A 96 -5.41 -6.11 0.27
CA VAL A 96 -5.00 -5.54 -1.02
C VAL A 96 -4.93 -4.04 -0.86
N GLY A 97 -3.87 -3.45 -1.37
CA GLY A 97 -3.60 -2.03 -1.24
C GLY A 97 -2.98 -1.43 -2.50
N LEU A 98 -2.90 -0.12 -2.48
CA LEU A 98 -2.24 0.70 -3.49
C LEU A 98 -1.22 1.59 -2.79
N ASN A 99 -0.04 1.67 -3.37
CA ASN A 99 1.02 2.55 -2.90
C ASN A 99 1.45 3.49 -4.03
N LEU A 100 1.71 4.73 -3.66
CA LEU A 100 2.34 5.73 -4.50
C LEU A 100 3.64 6.15 -3.83
N GLY A 101 4.73 6.05 -4.56
CA GLY A 101 6.05 6.40 -4.01
C GLY A 101 6.83 7.31 -4.92
N TYR A 102 7.70 8.09 -4.29
CA TYR A 102 8.56 9.05 -4.94
C TYR A 102 10.00 8.90 -4.43
N VAL A 103 10.94 8.75 -5.36
CA VAL A 103 12.38 8.72 -5.05
C VAL A 103 12.87 10.16 -5.03
N VAL A 104 13.24 10.64 -3.85
CA VAL A 104 13.66 12.02 -3.61
C VAL A 104 15.12 12.23 -4.01
N TYR A 105 15.94 11.19 -3.82
CA TYR A 105 17.36 11.26 -4.08
C TYR A 105 17.88 9.98 -4.74
N HIS A 106 18.61 10.13 -5.84
CA HIS A 106 19.30 9.07 -6.55
C HIS A 106 20.82 9.22 -6.41
N SER A 107 21.47 8.13 -6.04
CA SER A 107 22.92 7.97 -6.11
C SER A 107 23.25 6.65 -6.81
N GLU A 108 24.47 6.47 -7.23
CA GLU A 108 24.94 5.21 -7.82
C GLU A 108 24.71 4.01 -6.88
N ASN A 109 24.92 4.22 -5.58
CA ASN A 109 24.90 3.14 -4.58
C ASN A 109 23.61 3.05 -3.78
N TYR A 110 22.77 4.08 -3.77
CA TYR A 110 21.53 4.06 -2.99
C TYR A 110 20.51 5.07 -3.50
N ASN A 111 19.25 4.78 -3.25
CA ASN A 111 18.14 5.67 -3.48
C ASN A 111 17.42 5.94 -2.16
N ILE A 112 16.98 7.16 -1.95
CA ILE A 112 16.14 7.55 -0.80
C ILE A 112 14.80 8.01 -1.36
N GLY A 113 13.71 7.55 -0.76
CA GLY A 113 12.36 7.94 -1.20
C GLY A 113 11.35 7.90 -0.08
N ALA A 114 10.15 8.32 -0.44
CA ALA A 114 8.97 8.26 0.41
C ALA A 114 7.83 7.56 -0.32
N GLN A 115 6.96 6.94 0.42
CA GLN A 115 5.81 6.19 -0.09
C GLN A 115 4.61 6.46 0.81
N ILE A 116 3.46 6.63 0.19
CA ILE A 116 2.16 6.62 0.88
C ILE A 116 1.36 5.43 0.37
N GLY A 117 0.53 4.87 1.22
CA GLY A 117 -0.25 3.69 0.90
C GLY A 117 -1.63 3.69 1.55
N TYR A 118 -2.53 2.99 0.89
CA TYR A 118 -3.84 2.63 1.40
C TYR A 118 -4.09 1.16 1.14
N GLY A 119 -4.59 0.44 2.13
CA GLY A 119 -4.97 -0.95 1.98
C GLY A 119 -6.27 -1.28 2.68
N SER A 120 -6.94 -2.29 2.16
CA SER A 120 -8.22 -2.74 2.64
C SER A 120 -8.25 -4.26 2.73
N ASN A 121 -8.88 -4.75 3.78
CA ASN A 121 -9.04 -6.18 4.01
C ASN A 121 -9.89 -6.83 2.91
N MET A 122 -9.41 -7.94 2.37
CA MET A 122 -10.18 -8.78 1.46
C MET A 122 -11.30 -9.47 2.24
N LYS A 123 -12.55 -9.33 1.77
CA LYS A 123 -13.73 -9.95 2.38
C LYS A 123 -13.62 -11.48 2.34
N ARG A 124 -12.92 -12.07 3.31
CA ARG A 124 -12.98 -13.51 3.59
C ARG A 124 -13.84 -13.76 4.82
N LYS A 125 -14.69 -14.79 4.78
CA LYS A 125 -15.60 -15.15 5.88
C LYS A 125 -14.91 -15.41 7.22
N ASN A 126 -13.62 -15.76 7.20
CA ASN A 126 -12.87 -16.26 8.36
C ASN A 126 -11.80 -15.27 8.86
N SER A 127 -11.84 -13.99 8.51
CA SER A 127 -10.91 -13.03 9.08
C SER A 127 -11.58 -12.32 10.25
N ASP A 128 -11.05 -12.55 11.46
CA ASP A 128 -11.54 -11.94 12.69
C ASP A 128 -11.11 -10.48 12.81
N TRP A 129 -10.02 -10.11 12.15
CA TRP A 129 -9.46 -8.76 12.15
C TRP A 129 -9.66 -8.09 10.78
N LYS A 130 -10.70 -7.26 10.68
CA LYS A 130 -11.04 -6.49 9.47
C LYS A 130 -10.72 -5.03 9.68
N TYR A 131 -9.88 -4.48 8.80
CA TYR A 131 -9.46 -3.09 8.87
C TYR A 131 -9.11 -2.53 7.49
N ASP A 132 -9.12 -1.21 7.41
CA ASP A 132 -8.43 -0.44 6.39
C ASP A 132 -7.20 0.20 7.01
N TYR A 133 -6.21 0.52 6.20
CA TYR A 133 -5.08 1.28 6.70
C TYR A 133 -4.67 2.39 5.75
N TYR A 134 -4.04 3.39 6.35
CA TYR A 134 -3.27 4.42 5.66
C TYR A 134 -1.84 4.35 6.18
N GLU A 135 -0.85 4.45 5.26
CA GLU A 135 0.55 4.46 5.66
C GLU A 135 1.34 5.56 4.98
N ALA A 136 2.38 6.01 5.66
CA ALA A 136 3.46 6.80 5.11
C ALA A 136 4.79 6.21 5.56
N MET A 137 5.72 6.02 4.62
CA MET A 137 7.01 5.37 4.85
C MET A 137 8.12 6.11 4.12
N ALA A 138 9.22 6.37 4.80
CA ALA A 138 10.49 6.69 4.17
C ALA A 138 11.26 5.39 3.94
N PHE A 139 11.96 5.27 2.82
CA PHE A 139 12.73 4.07 2.49
C PHE A 139 14.07 4.40 1.85
N THR A 140 14.98 3.45 1.92
CA THR A 140 16.21 3.45 1.15
C THR A 140 16.39 2.11 0.44
N ASP A 141 16.74 2.17 -0.86
CA ASP A 141 17.15 1.03 -1.67
C ASP A 141 18.67 1.08 -1.81
N LEU A 142 19.38 0.01 -1.48
CA LEU A 142 20.84 -0.04 -1.47
C LEU A 142 21.39 -0.88 -2.62
N GLY A 143 22.57 -0.48 -3.13
CA GLY A 143 23.32 -1.22 -4.11
C GLY A 143 23.04 -0.84 -5.57
N THR A 144 23.92 -1.32 -6.45
CA THR A 144 23.92 -1.07 -7.91
C THR A 144 23.26 -2.20 -8.71
N CYS A 145 22.97 -3.33 -8.05
CA CYS A 145 22.39 -4.51 -8.70
C CYS A 145 20.91 -4.33 -9.06
N LYS A 146 20.40 -5.20 -9.95
CA LYS A 146 18.96 -5.26 -10.25
C LYS A 146 18.10 -5.55 -9.02
N VAL A 147 18.61 -6.40 -8.11
CA VAL A 147 17.97 -6.69 -6.81
C VAL A 147 18.60 -5.77 -5.78
N LYS A 148 17.81 -4.89 -5.20
CA LYS A 148 18.26 -3.90 -4.22
C LYS A 148 17.66 -4.20 -2.86
N PRO A 149 18.46 -4.45 -1.82
CA PRO A 149 17.98 -4.44 -0.44
C PRO A 149 17.26 -3.14 -0.14
N ARG A 150 16.10 -3.26 0.52
CA ARG A 150 15.25 -2.13 0.91
C ARG A 150 15.07 -2.13 2.41
N PHE A 151 15.21 -0.95 2.99
CA PHE A 151 14.90 -0.66 4.40
C PHE A 151 13.92 0.49 4.44
N GLY A 152 12.94 0.39 5.34
CA GLY A 152 11.93 1.42 5.50
C GLY A 152 11.58 1.67 6.96
N LEU A 153 11.15 2.89 7.22
CA LEU A 153 10.60 3.31 8.50
C LEU A 153 9.34 4.14 8.21
N GLY A 154 8.25 3.84 8.89
CA GLY A 154 6.98 4.49 8.59
C GLY A 154 6.01 4.52 9.75
N VAL A 155 4.89 5.16 9.46
CA VAL A 155 3.72 5.23 10.34
C VAL A 155 2.54 4.62 9.59
N ARG A 156 1.78 3.77 10.29
CA ARG A 156 0.56 3.18 9.77
C ARG A 156 -0.59 3.39 10.75
N HIS A 157 -1.70 3.84 10.24
CA HIS A 157 -2.96 3.96 10.96
C HIS A 157 -3.91 2.86 10.50
N TYR A 158 -4.35 2.01 11.42
CA TYR A 158 -5.34 0.98 11.21
C TYR A 158 -6.70 1.51 11.63
N ASN A 159 -7.63 1.55 10.71
CA ASN A 159 -9.03 1.87 10.94
C ASN A 159 -9.82 0.56 11.02
N SER A 160 -10.23 0.18 12.21
CA SER A 160 -10.94 -1.08 12.45
C SER A 160 -12.35 -1.02 11.89
N ARG A 161 -12.75 -2.06 11.17
CA ARG A 161 -14.12 -2.24 10.68
C ARG A 161 -14.98 -3.11 11.60
N THR A 162 -14.46 -3.47 12.76
CA THR A 162 -15.16 -4.31 13.74
C THR A 162 -15.19 -3.60 15.08
N ASN A 163 -16.28 -3.76 15.83
CA ASN A 163 -16.38 -3.20 17.19
C ASN A 163 -15.48 -3.91 18.21
N VAL A 164 -14.83 -5.00 17.81
CA VAL A 164 -13.94 -5.81 18.68
C VAL A 164 -12.57 -5.15 18.85
N TYR A 165 -12.05 -4.53 17.78
CA TYR A 165 -10.72 -3.93 17.76
C TYR A 165 -10.82 -2.41 17.58
N LYS A 166 -9.99 -1.67 18.32
CA LYS A 166 -9.91 -0.21 18.25
C LYS A 166 -8.98 0.24 17.13
N ASP A 167 -9.22 1.44 16.62
CA ASP A 167 -8.30 2.12 15.72
C ASP A 167 -6.94 2.31 16.40
N ARG A 168 -5.87 2.13 15.63
CA ARG A 168 -4.51 2.20 16.18
C ARG A 168 -3.54 2.80 15.18
N THR A 169 -2.66 3.64 15.70
CA THR A 169 -1.53 4.17 14.93
C THR A 169 -0.25 3.55 15.48
N ILE A 170 0.60 3.05 14.60
CA ILE A 170 1.88 2.46 14.96
C ILE A 170 3.01 3.04 14.13
N ILE A 171 4.20 3.03 14.68
CA ILE A 171 5.46 3.18 13.94
C ILE A 171 5.94 1.78 13.60
N PHE A 172 6.33 1.55 12.35
CA PHE A 172 6.82 0.27 11.88
C PHE A 172 8.17 0.41 11.18
N ALA A 173 8.94 -0.65 11.18
CA ALA A 173 10.12 -0.81 10.35
C ALA A 173 9.86 -1.89 9.31
N SER A 174 10.50 -1.77 8.15
CA SER A 174 10.44 -2.77 7.08
C SER A 174 11.83 -3.13 6.57
N ILE A 175 11.98 -4.37 6.17
CA ILE A 175 13.15 -4.91 5.49
C ILE A 175 12.70 -5.76 4.32
N GLY A 176 13.38 -5.65 3.20
CA GLY A 176 13.02 -6.43 2.02
C GLY A 176 13.99 -6.19 0.86
N PHE A 177 13.51 -6.45 -0.33
CA PHE A 177 14.25 -6.19 -1.56
C PHE A 177 13.30 -5.75 -2.68
N GLY A 178 13.82 -4.89 -3.55
CA GLY A 178 13.16 -4.42 -4.76
C GLY A 178 13.88 -4.89 -6.01
N ILE A 179 13.13 -5.17 -7.07
CA ILE A 179 13.62 -5.53 -8.40
C ILE A 179 12.98 -4.60 -9.40
N ASN A 180 13.79 -3.94 -10.25
CA ASN A 180 13.32 -3.20 -11.41
C ASN A 180 13.65 -4.01 -12.68
N TRP A 181 12.64 -4.18 -13.53
CA TRP A 181 12.71 -4.99 -14.76
C TRP A 181 12.98 -4.12 -15.99
#